data_dc39ed115ce91ceb51d61eb87d0b919d
#
_entry.id   dc39ed115ce91ceb51d61eb87d0b919d
#
_cell.length_a   1.000
_cell.length_b   1.000
_cell.length_c   1.000
_cell.angle_alpha   90.00
_cell.angle_beta   90.00
_cell.angle_gamma   90.00
#
_symmetry.space_group_name_H-M   'P 1'
#
loop_
_entity.id
_entity.type
_entity.pdbx_description
1 polymer ?
#
loop_
_entity_poly.entity_id
_entity_poly.type
_entity_poly.pdbx_seq_one_letter_code
_entity_poly.pdbx_strand_id
1 'polypeptide(L)'
;MSKPVASQVVADDSPVVIEPSGVHRIDVPALAAWLRESLPEAAEGLKVRQFQGGMSNPTYLLENAVGRRYVMRKKPPEKLLARAHAVDREYRVMQALASTPVPAPRMLAYCDDPAVIGAEFFVMEHVEGRIIASPGMGPVPRAERPALAFSLVDTLAALHRVDWRGVGLDDFGRPQGYLARQTARWASQYEAAKKDLPADFDYSAMDWL
;
A
#
# COMPACT_ATOMS: atom_id res chain seq x y z
N MET A 1 38.30 2.51 36.12
CA MET A 1 38.28 2.74 34.67
C MET A 1 36.90 2.34 34.16
N SER A 2 35.98 3.32 34.03
CA SER A 2 34.62 3.12 33.54
C SER A 2 34.65 3.01 32.02
N LYS A 3 34.08 1.94 31.45
CA LYS A 3 33.83 1.80 30.00
C LYS A 3 32.80 2.83 29.55
N PRO A 4 32.99 3.48 28.39
CA PRO A 4 31.98 4.37 27.86
C PRO A 4 30.74 3.55 27.46
N VAL A 5 29.58 4.01 27.92
CA VAL A 5 28.27 3.53 27.45
C VAL A 5 28.14 3.93 25.97
N ALA A 6 28.13 2.94 25.09
CA ALA A 6 27.85 3.16 23.70
C ALA A 6 26.45 3.80 23.59
N SER A 7 26.39 5.01 23.07
CA SER A 7 25.15 5.67 22.70
C SER A 7 24.46 4.79 21.64
N GLN A 8 23.35 4.17 22.01
CA GLN A 8 22.47 3.51 21.05
C GLN A 8 21.99 4.58 20.08
N VAL A 9 22.47 4.53 18.85
CA VAL A 9 21.88 5.23 17.72
C VAL A 9 20.47 4.64 17.60
N VAL A 10 19.47 5.40 18.00
CA VAL A 10 18.08 5.08 17.72
C VAL A 10 17.98 5.10 16.20
N ALA A 11 17.72 3.95 15.59
CA ALA A 11 17.46 3.89 14.14
C ALA A 11 16.30 4.83 13.85
N ASP A 12 16.51 5.74 12.93
CA ASP A 12 15.47 6.66 12.45
C ASP A 12 14.40 5.80 11.74
N ASP A 13 13.24 5.63 12.38
CA ASP A 13 12.10 4.90 11.85
C ASP A 13 11.35 5.69 10.75
N SER A 14 11.94 6.78 10.28
CA SER A 14 11.40 7.56 9.16
C SER A 14 11.50 6.78 7.85
N PRO A 15 10.47 6.82 7.01
CA PRO A 15 10.52 6.14 5.73
C PRO A 15 11.61 6.74 4.83
N VAL A 16 12.47 5.88 4.29
CA VAL A 16 13.51 6.29 3.34
C VAL A 16 12.84 6.68 2.02
N VAL A 17 13.17 7.87 1.52
CA VAL A 17 12.70 8.35 0.20
C VAL A 17 13.90 8.61 -0.71
N ILE A 18 13.75 8.28 -1.99
CA ILE A 18 14.75 8.39 -3.03
C ILE A 18 14.20 9.11 -4.26
N GLU A 19 15.08 9.56 -5.15
CA GLU A 19 14.66 10.07 -6.45
C GLU A 19 14.10 8.95 -7.33
N PRO A 20 12.91 9.12 -7.96
CA PRO A 20 12.34 8.12 -8.84
C PRO A 20 13.24 7.90 -10.08
N SER A 21 13.56 6.65 -10.39
CA SER A 21 14.45 6.32 -11.50
C SER A 21 13.92 5.16 -12.37
N GLY A 22 14.45 5.02 -13.58
CA GLY A 22 14.07 3.95 -14.50
C GLY A 22 12.58 3.93 -14.78
N VAL A 23 11.97 2.76 -14.63
CA VAL A 23 10.53 2.50 -14.86
C VAL A 23 9.61 3.20 -13.83
N HIS A 24 10.18 3.68 -12.73
CA HIS A 24 9.46 4.40 -11.68
C HIS A 24 9.52 5.93 -11.83
N ARG A 25 10.19 6.43 -12.86
CA ARG A 25 10.24 7.87 -13.15
C ARG A 25 8.83 8.41 -13.39
N ILE A 26 8.57 9.60 -12.86
CA ILE A 26 7.30 10.31 -13.01
C ILE A 26 7.52 11.52 -13.90
N ASP A 27 6.63 11.75 -14.85
CA ASP A 27 6.52 13.02 -15.57
C ASP A 27 5.90 14.06 -14.63
N VAL A 28 6.76 14.81 -13.93
CA VAL A 28 6.34 15.79 -12.94
C VAL A 28 5.53 16.94 -13.57
N PRO A 29 5.90 17.50 -14.74
CA PRO A 29 5.08 18.46 -15.44
C PRO A 29 3.66 17.98 -15.76
N ALA A 30 3.52 16.76 -16.29
CA ALA A 30 2.20 16.17 -16.61
C ALA A 30 1.38 15.93 -15.33
N LEU A 31 2.00 15.37 -14.28
CA LEU A 31 1.33 15.19 -12.98
C LEU A 31 0.88 16.54 -12.40
N ALA A 32 1.73 17.57 -12.43
CA ALA A 32 1.38 18.89 -11.92
C ALA A 32 0.25 19.55 -12.73
N ALA A 33 0.19 19.33 -14.05
CA ALA A 33 -0.91 19.81 -14.89
C ALA A 33 -2.24 19.17 -14.47
N TRP A 34 -2.27 17.85 -14.31
CA TRP A 34 -3.45 17.14 -13.84
C TRP A 34 -3.87 17.54 -12.41
N LEU A 35 -2.91 17.71 -11.50
CA LEU A 35 -3.18 18.14 -10.13
C LEU A 35 -3.77 19.55 -10.05
N ARG A 36 -3.43 20.47 -10.97
CA ARG A 36 -4.04 21.82 -10.97
C ARG A 36 -5.57 21.78 -11.11
N GLU A 37 -6.09 20.77 -11.77
CA GLU A 37 -7.52 20.58 -11.96
C GLU A 37 -8.16 19.79 -10.83
N SER A 38 -7.46 18.74 -10.33
CA SER A 38 -8.01 17.74 -9.40
C SER A 38 -7.72 18.05 -7.94
N LEU A 39 -6.54 18.65 -7.64
CA LEU A 39 -6.06 18.97 -6.29
C LEU A 39 -5.10 20.18 -6.37
N PRO A 40 -5.61 21.40 -6.66
CA PRO A 40 -4.79 22.58 -6.96
C PRO A 40 -3.71 22.88 -5.93
N GLU A 41 -4.00 22.68 -4.64
CA GLU A 41 -3.07 22.94 -3.55
C GLU A 41 -1.84 22.02 -3.54
N ALA A 42 -1.86 20.90 -4.27
CA ALA A 42 -0.71 19.99 -4.38
C ALA A 42 0.19 20.31 -5.60
N ALA A 43 -0.28 21.13 -6.55
CA ALA A 43 0.35 21.26 -7.86
C ALA A 43 1.53 22.24 -7.89
N GLU A 44 1.49 23.32 -7.07
CA GLU A 44 2.48 24.38 -7.13
C GLU A 44 3.82 23.94 -6.54
N GLY A 45 4.90 24.10 -7.31
CA GLY A 45 6.26 23.75 -6.89
C GLY A 45 6.43 22.26 -6.56
N LEU A 46 5.63 21.40 -7.22
CA LEU A 46 5.57 19.96 -6.97
C LEU A 46 6.96 19.31 -7.04
N LYS A 47 7.33 18.66 -5.96
CA LYS A 47 8.46 17.74 -5.88
C LYS A 47 7.93 16.32 -5.66
N VAL A 48 8.54 15.35 -6.35
CA VAL A 48 8.16 13.94 -6.27
C VAL A 48 9.36 13.13 -5.83
N ARG A 49 9.21 12.35 -4.75
CA ARG A 49 10.19 11.37 -4.30
C ARG A 49 9.51 10.01 -4.15
N GLN A 50 10.25 8.93 -4.25
CA GLN A 50 9.72 7.59 -4.12
C GLN A 50 10.05 7.03 -2.74
N PHE A 51 9.07 6.43 -2.06
CA PHE A 51 9.33 5.64 -0.86
C PHE A 51 10.08 4.37 -1.23
N GLN A 52 11.18 4.09 -0.51
CA GLN A 52 11.92 2.85 -0.67
C GLN A 52 11.19 1.72 0.08
N GLY A 53 10.97 0.62 -0.60
CA GLY A 53 10.21 -0.53 -0.09
C GLY A 53 8.78 -0.60 -0.68
N GLY A 54 8.15 -1.78 -0.56
CA GLY A 54 6.87 -2.07 -1.19
C GLY A 54 7.06 -2.64 -2.60
N MET A 55 6.84 -3.98 -2.72
CA MET A 55 7.11 -4.70 -3.98
C MET A 55 5.91 -4.67 -4.95
N SER A 56 4.76 -4.18 -4.52
CA SER A 56 3.52 -4.32 -5.28
C SER A 56 3.12 -3.07 -6.05
N ASN A 57 2.89 -1.96 -5.37
CA ASN A 57 2.50 -0.69 -6.00
C ASN A 57 3.47 0.40 -5.58
N PRO A 58 4.20 1.02 -6.53
CA PRO A 58 5.12 2.11 -6.21
C PRO A 58 4.38 3.27 -5.55
N THR A 59 4.96 3.75 -4.44
CA THR A 59 4.40 4.80 -3.60
C THR A 59 5.34 6.00 -3.60
N TYR A 60 4.80 7.20 -3.74
CA TYR A 60 5.55 8.44 -3.90
C TYR A 60 5.13 9.46 -2.86
N LEU A 61 6.10 10.21 -2.36
CA LEU A 61 5.89 11.40 -1.58
C LEU A 61 5.81 12.59 -2.55
N LEU A 62 4.71 13.31 -2.47
CA LEU A 62 4.49 14.58 -3.16
C LEU A 62 4.65 15.70 -2.15
N GLU A 63 5.42 16.73 -2.49
CA GLU A 63 5.59 17.93 -1.66
C GLU A 63 5.40 19.18 -2.52
N ASN A 64 4.55 20.10 -2.07
CA ASN A 64 4.29 21.36 -2.78
C ASN A 64 5.28 22.46 -2.35
N ALA A 65 5.17 23.65 -2.96
CA ALA A 65 6.05 24.80 -2.69
C ALA A 65 6.08 25.26 -1.23
N VAL A 66 4.97 25.06 -0.49
CA VAL A 66 4.86 25.46 0.93
C VAL A 66 5.19 24.31 1.89
N GLY A 67 5.73 23.20 1.38
CA GLY A 67 6.15 22.05 2.20
C GLY A 67 5.01 21.14 2.65
N ARG A 68 3.79 21.31 2.12
CA ARG A 68 2.68 20.40 2.41
C ARG A 68 2.90 19.08 1.67
N ARG A 69 2.67 17.97 2.36
CA ARG A 69 2.96 16.62 1.88
C ARG A 69 1.70 15.84 1.56
N TYR A 70 1.81 14.99 0.54
CA TYR A 70 0.79 14.05 0.11
C TYR A 70 1.45 12.73 -0.28
N VAL A 71 0.67 11.67 -0.38
CA VAL A 71 1.17 10.38 -0.85
C VAL A 71 0.43 10.00 -2.12
N MET A 72 1.17 9.66 -3.16
CA MET A 72 0.62 9.10 -4.40
C MET A 72 0.97 7.63 -4.50
N ARG A 73 -0.02 6.81 -4.87
CA ARG A 73 0.17 5.40 -5.14
C ARG A 73 -0.21 5.09 -6.58
N LYS A 74 0.71 4.48 -7.31
CA LYS A 74 0.59 4.23 -8.75
C LYS A 74 0.60 2.74 -9.04
N LYS A 75 -0.16 2.32 -10.05
CA LYS A 75 -0.08 0.97 -10.60
C LYS A 75 1.30 0.73 -11.22
N PRO A 76 1.93 -0.43 -11.02
CA PRO A 76 3.23 -0.71 -11.64
C PRO A 76 3.13 -0.76 -13.16
N PRO A 77 4.23 -0.45 -13.87
CA PRO A 77 4.24 -0.37 -15.33
C PRO A 77 4.14 -1.73 -16.04
N GLU A 78 4.42 -2.81 -15.33
CA GLU A 78 4.44 -4.15 -15.92
C GLU A 78 3.03 -4.74 -16.04
N LYS A 79 2.80 -5.54 -17.10
CA LYS A 79 1.59 -6.35 -17.28
C LYS A 79 1.63 -7.56 -16.35
N LEU A 80 1.53 -7.33 -15.05
CA LEU A 80 1.36 -8.39 -14.07
C LEU A 80 -0.07 -8.96 -14.15
N LEU A 81 -0.25 -10.18 -13.63
CA LEU A 81 -1.50 -10.93 -13.66
C LEU A 81 -2.73 -10.03 -13.46
N ALA A 82 -3.72 -10.19 -14.30
CA ALA A 82 -4.99 -9.47 -14.23
C ALA A 82 -5.56 -9.50 -12.80
N ARG A 83 -5.73 -8.33 -12.17
CA ARG A 83 -6.14 -8.09 -10.79
C ARG A 83 -5.03 -8.09 -9.72
N ALA A 84 -3.77 -8.35 -10.02
CA ALA A 84 -2.68 -7.96 -9.17
C ALA A 84 -2.51 -6.43 -9.29
N HIS A 85 -2.31 -5.74 -8.17
CA HIS A 85 -2.06 -4.30 -8.14
C HIS A 85 -3.24 -3.38 -8.55
N ALA A 86 -4.45 -3.73 -8.14
CA ALA A 86 -5.66 -2.98 -8.40
C ALA A 86 -5.73 -1.72 -7.49
N VAL A 87 -5.12 -0.61 -7.92
CA VAL A 87 -5.10 0.66 -7.18
C VAL A 87 -6.51 1.29 -7.07
N ASP A 88 -7.38 1.03 -8.06
CA ASP A 88 -8.80 1.37 -8.05
C ASP A 88 -9.52 0.76 -6.84
N ARG A 89 -9.22 -0.50 -6.54
CA ARG A 89 -9.81 -1.22 -5.40
C ARG A 89 -9.29 -0.70 -4.06
N GLU A 90 -7.99 -0.39 -3.99
CA GLU A 90 -7.41 0.23 -2.80
C GLU A 90 -8.06 1.59 -2.52
N TYR A 91 -8.12 2.45 -3.54
CA TYR A 91 -8.77 3.75 -3.44
C TYR A 91 -10.22 3.63 -2.96
N ARG A 92 -11.01 2.76 -3.61
CA ARG A 92 -12.43 2.56 -3.29
C ARG A 92 -12.65 2.12 -1.84
N VAL A 93 -11.85 1.17 -1.34
CA VAL A 93 -11.96 0.72 0.06
C VAL A 93 -11.60 1.84 1.02
N MET A 94 -10.46 2.51 0.82
CA MET A 94 -10.06 3.59 1.72
C MET A 94 -11.02 4.77 1.70
N GLN A 95 -11.58 5.10 0.54
CA GLN A 95 -12.62 6.13 0.43
C GLN A 95 -13.90 5.74 1.18
N ALA A 96 -14.33 4.47 1.08
CA ALA A 96 -15.49 3.97 1.82
C ALA A 96 -15.29 4.00 3.34
N LEU A 97 -14.05 3.77 3.81
CA LEU A 97 -13.71 3.81 5.22
C LEU A 97 -13.68 5.22 5.83
N ALA A 98 -13.66 6.28 5.02
CA ALA A 98 -13.57 7.66 5.49
C ALA A 98 -14.76 8.09 6.40
N SER A 99 -15.91 7.43 6.29
CA SER A 99 -17.09 7.65 7.13
C SER A 99 -17.17 6.74 8.36
N THR A 100 -16.13 5.98 8.63
CA THR A 100 -16.09 4.95 9.69
C THR A 100 -15.04 5.30 10.76
N PRO A 101 -15.06 4.64 11.93
CA PRO A 101 -14.01 4.80 12.94
C PRO A 101 -12.64 4.21 12.56
N VAL A 102 -12.51 3.57 11.41
CA VAL A 102 -11.24 2.98 10.96
C VAL A 102 -10.27 4.10 10.55
N PRO A 103 -9.06 4.17 11.13
CA PRO A 103 -8.10 5.21 10.82
C PRO A 103 -7.41 4.94 9.47
N ALA A 104 -8.08 5.30 8.37
CA ALA A 104 -7.53 5.23 7.02
C ALA A 104 -7.13 6.62 6.53
N PRO A 105 -6.04 6.76 5.74
CA PRO A 105 -5.70 8.02 5.09
C PRO A 105 -6.86 8.54 4.23
N ARG A 106 -7.09 9.85 4.26
CA ARG A 106 -8.14 10.46 3.45
C ARG A 106 -7.75 10.45 1.97
N MET A 107 -8.62 9.91 1.12
CA MET A 107 -8.46 9.95 -0.32
C MET A 107 -8.74 11.36 -0.85
N LEU A 108 -7.86 11.87 -1.70
CA LEU A 108 -7.92 13.26 -2.19
C LEU A 108 -8.27 13.32 -3.68
N ALA A 109 -7.66 12.45 -4.49
CA ALA A 109 -7.90 12.42 -5.94
C ALA A 109 -7.60 11.03 -6.51
N TYR A 110 -8.27 10.67 -7.61
CA TYR A 110 -8.05 9.42 -8.35
C TYR A 110 -7.97 9.73 -9.85
N CYS A 111 -7.00 9.13 -10.51
CA CYS A 111 -6.80 9.23 -11.95
C CYS A 111 -6.81 7.83 -12.58
N ASP A 112 -7.76 7.59 -13.44
CA ASP A 112 -7.90 6.36 -14.22
C ASP A 112 -7.29 6.49 -15.64
N ASP A 113 -6.85 7.70 -16.03
CA ASP A 113 -6.25 7.95 -17.34
C ASP A 113 -4.74 7.66 -17.34
N PRO A 114 -4.30 6.59 -18.00
CA PRO A 114 -2.88 6.28 -18.12
C PRO A 114 -2.10 7.30 -18.98
N ALA A 115 -2.76 8.16 -19.75
CA ALA A 115 -2.08 9.17 -20.57
C ALA A 115 -1.37 10.24 -19.71
N VAL A 116 -1.77 10.42 -18.45
CA VAL A 116 -1.20 11.43 -17.55
C VAL A 116 0.23 11.08 -17.15
N ILE A 117 0.44 9.91 -16.54
CA ILE A 117 1.78 9.46 -16.06
C ILE A 117 2.05 7.98 -16.35
N GLY A 118 1.40 7.41 -17.37
CA GLY A 118 1.65 6.05 -17.86
C GLY A 118 0.89 4.95 -17.12
N ALA A 119 0.11 5.23 -16.10
CA ALA A 119 -0.74 4.27 -15.38
C ALA A 119 -1.70 4.96 -14.42
N GLU A 120 -2.76 4.25 -14.04
CA GLU A 120 -3.70 4.66 -12.98
C GLU A 120 -2.98 4.96 -11.66
N PHE A 121 -3.46 5.96 -10.93
CA PHE A 121 -2.93 6.34 -9.63
C PHE A 121 -3.97 7.04 -8.76
N PHE A 122 -3.70 7.13 -7.48
CA PHE A 122 -4.47 7.99 -6.57
C PHE A 122 -3.55 8.79 -5.66
N VAL A 123 -4.10 9.87 -5.12
CA VAL A 123 -3.45 10.74 -4.15
C VAL A 123 -4.25 10.71 -2.85
N MET A 124 -3.54 10.56 -1.75
CA MET A 124 -4.09 10.57 -0.39
C MET A 124 -3.31 11.52 0.51
N GLU A 125 -3.86 11.82 1.67
CA GLU A 125 -3.14 12.59 2.68
C GLU A 125 -1.87 11.87 3.14
N HIS A 126 -0.87 12.65 3.50
CA HIS A 126 0.33 12.14 4.17
C HIS A 126 0.06 12.06 5.67
N VAL A 127 0.11 10.87 6.22
CA VAL A 127 -0.02 10.63 7.66
C VAL A 127 1.37 10.59 8.28
N GLU A 128 1.62 11.49 9.22
CA GLU A 128 2.87 11.50 10.00
C GLU A 128 2.88 10.32 10.98
N GLY A 129 4.01 9.62 11.09
CA GLY A 129 4.13 8.50 12.00
C GLY A 129 5.40 7.67 11.81
N ARG A 130 5.58 6.70 12.68
CA ARG A 130 6.67 5.72 12.62
C ARG A 130 6.23 4.48 11.84
N ILE A 131 7.10 3.94 11.00
CA ILE A 131 6.88 2.66 10.32
C ILE A 131 7.59 1.57 11.10
N ILE A 132 6.82 0.68 11.71
CA ILE A 132 7.34 -0.47 12.46
C ILE A 132 7.43 -1.66 11.52
N ALA A 133 8.53 -1.75 10.76
CA ALA A 133 8.77 -2.80 9.77
C ALA A 133 9.37 -4.09 10.36
N SER A 134 9.97 -4.01 11.55
CA SER A 134 10.67 -5.15 12.15
C SER A 134 9.69 -6.13 12.80
N PRO A 135 9.75 -7.42 12.48
CA PRO A 135 9.02 -8.46 13.21
C PRO A 135 9.35 -8.38 14.71
N GLY A 136 8.31 -8.49 15.55
CA GLY A 136 8.49 -8.44 17.02
C GLY A 136 8.75 -7.05 17.58
N MET A 137 8.53 -5.99 16.82
CA MET A 137 8.65 -4.59 17.28
C MET A 137 10.04 -4.24 17.83
N GLY A 138 11.12 -4.76 17.24
CA GLY A 138 12.49 -4.62 17.72
C GLY A 138 12.90 -3.20 18.16
N PRO A 139 12.71 -2.15 17.33
CA PRO A 139 13.05 -0.77 17.67
C PRO A 139 12.15 -0.12 18.71
N VAL A 140 10.95 -0.67 18.93
CA VAL A 140 9.96 -0.08 19.85
C VAL A 140 10.32 -0.37 21.30
N PRO A 141 10.38 0.64 22.19
CA PRO A 141 10.58 0.44 23.61
C PRO A 141 9.59 -0.57 24.21
N ARG A 142 10.08 -1.46 25.06
CA ARG A 142 9.22 -2.53 25.64
C ARG A 142 7.96 -1.99 26.32
N ALA A 143 8.06 -0.84 26.95
CA ALA A 143 6.93 -0.20 27.63
C ALA A 143 5.81 0.26 26.66
N GLU A 144 6.13 0.57 25.41
CA GLU A 144 5.15 1.01 24.39
C GLU A 144 4.46 -0.17 23.66
N ARG A 145 5.09 -1.34 23.63
CA ARG A 145 4.61 -2.49 22.85
C ARG A 145 3.18 -2.93 23.17
N PRO A 146 2.76 -3.01 24.45
CA PRO A 146 1.37 -3.37 24.77
C PRO A 146 0.35 -2.39 24.19
N ALA A 147 0.62 -1.08 24.31
CA ALA A 147 -0.29 -0.06 23.78
C ALA A 147 -0.41 -0.15 22.25
N LEU A 148 0.70 -0.37 21.54
CA LEU A 148 0.69 -0.58 20.09
C LEU A 148 -0.07 -1.85 19.68
N ALA A 149 0.13 -2.95 20.42
CA ALA A 149 -0.58 -4.20 20.15
C ALA A 149 -2.11 -4.03 20.35
N PHE A 150 -2.53 -3.39 21.43
CA PHE A 150 -3.94 -3.09 21.66
C PHE A 150 -4.52 -2.15 20.59
N SER A 151 -3.79 -1.09 20.20
CA SER A 151 -4.21 -0.19 19.15
C SER A 151 -4.41 -0.92 17.80
N LEU A 152 -3.55 -1.88 17.47
CA LEU A 152 -3.70 -2.72 16.28
C LEU A 152 -4.97 -3.58 16.37
N VAL A 153 -5.21 -4.22 17.51
CA VAL A 153 -6.41 -5.05 17.75
C VAL A 153 -7.68 -4.20 17.68
N ASP A 154 -7.68 -3.02 18.29
CA ASP A 154 -8.82 -2.11 18.26
C ASP A 154 -9.13 -1.63 16.83
N THR A 155 -8.09 -1.30 16.07
CA THR A 155 -8.23 -0.94 14.65
C THR A 155 -8.81 -2.10 13.83
N LEU A 156 -8.31 -3.31 14.04
CA LEU A 156 -8.83 -4.51 13.37
C LEU A 156 -10.27 -4.79 13.76
N ALA A 157 -10.61 -4.64 15.03
CA ALA A 157 -11.98 -4.79 15.52
C ALA A 157 -12.91 -3.72 14.92
N ALA A 158 -12.46 -2.47 14.80
CA ALA A 158 -13.21 -1.42 14.12
C ALA A 158 -13.46 -1.77 12.66
N LEU A 159 -12.44 -2.25 11.94
CA LEU A 159 -12.56 -2.69 10.55
C LEU A 159 -13.58 -3.83 10.39
N HIS A 160 -13.54 -4.84 11.27
CA HIS A 160 -14.46 -5.98 11.22
C HIS A 160 -15.92 -5.60 11.55
N ARG A 161 -16.13 -4.47 12.22
CA ARG A 161 -17.49 -3.95 12.52
C ARG A 161 -18.07 -3.08 11.43
N VAL A 162 -17.30 -2.73 10.40
CA VAL A 162 -17.80 -1.91 9.30
C VAL A 162 -18.96 -2.61 8.59
N ASP A 163 -20.08 -1.93 8.50
CA ASP A 163 -21.16 -2.34 7.59
C ASP A 163 -20.71 -2.05 6.15
N TRP A 164 -20.06 -3.02 5.55
CA TRP A 164 -19.49 -2.92 4.21
C TRP A 164 -20.55 -2.64 3.12
N ARG A 165 -21.82 -2.98 3.35
CA ARG A 165 -22.92 -2.60 2.45
C ARG A 165 -23.31 -1.15 2.65
N GLY A 166 -23.46 -0.71 3.91
CA GLY A 166 -23.80 0.66 4.25
C GLY A 166 -22.78 1.69 3.79
N VAL A 167 -21.50 1.29 3.60
CA VAL A 167 -20.44 2.16 3.04
C VAL A 167 -20.24 1.98 1.53
N GLY A 168 -21.15 1.30 0.81
CA GLY A 168 -21.12 1.18 -0.65
C GLY A 168 -20.12 0.18 -1.21
N LEU A 169 -19.81 -0.90 -0.47
CA LEU A 169 -18.93 -1.98 -0.91
C LEU A 169 -19.68 -3.29 -1.21
N ASP A 170 -20.97 -3.26 -1.42
CA ASP A 170 -21.84 -4.42 -1.65
C ASP A 170 -21.48 -5.24 -2.89
N ASP A 171 -20.95 -4.59 -3.94
CA ASP A 171 -20.44 -5.20 -5.17
C ASP A 171 -18.92 -5.44 -5.16
N PHE A 172 -18.22 -5.03 -4.09
CA PHE A 172 -16.76 -5.09 -4.02
C PHE A 172 -16.20 -6.52 -4.07
N GLY A 173 -16.96 -7.50 -3.60
CA GLY A 173 -16.59 -8.89 -3.57
C GLY A 173 -17.77 -9.84 -3.65
N ARG A 174 -17.48 -11.13 -3.64
CA ARG A 174 -18.48 -12.22 -3.63
C ARG A 174 -18.29 -13.02 -2.35
N PRO A 175 -19.02 -12.73 -1.26
CA PRO A 175 -18.83 -13.42 0.02
C PRO A 175 -19.25 -14.89 -0.04
N GLN A 176 -20.32 -15.23 -0.80
CA GLN A 176 -20.83 -16.60 -0.90
C GLN A 176 -19.85 -17.52 -1.61
N GLY A 177 -19.63 -18.72 -1.07
CA GLY A 177 -18.78 -19.75 -1.67
C GLY A 177 -17.28 -19.34 -1.76
N TYR A 178 -16.82 -18.44 -0.89
CA TYR A 178 -15.45 -17.92 -0.91
C TYR A 178 -14.41 -19.03 -0.86
N LEU A 179 -14.53 -19.95 0.11
CA LEU A 179 -13.58 -21.06 0.28
C LEU A 179 -13.52 -21.96 -0.96
N ALA A 180 -14.66 -22.40 -1.49
CA ALA A 180 -14.70 -23.25 -2.68
C ALA A 180 -14.04 -22.57 -3.89
N ARG A 181 -14.27 -21.26 -4.08
CA ARG A 181 -13.61 -20.51 -5.17
C ARG A 181 -12.12 -20.35 -4.96
N GLN A 182 -11.67 -20.16 -3.72
CA GLN A 182 -10.24 -20.03 -3.44
C GLN A 182 -9.53 -21.36 -3.64
N THR A 183 -10.09 -22.46 -3.15
CA THR A 183 -9.55 -23.82 -3.38
C THR A 183 -9.44 -24.11 -4.87
N ALA A 184 -10.51 -23.90 -5.64
CA ALA A 184 -10.48 -24.11 -7.09
C ALA A 184 -9.43 -23.22 -7.80
N ARG A 185 -9.28 -21.96 -7.38
CA ARG A 185 -8.27 -21.05 -7.93
C ARG A 185 -6.86 -21.52 -7.63
N TRP A 186 -6.58 -21.91 -6.40
CA TRP A 186 -5.26 -22.38 -6.00
C TRP A 186 -4.91 -23.69 -6.69
N ALA A 187 -5.86 -24.64 -6.80
CA ALA A 187 -5.68 -25.87 -7.57
C ALA A 187 -5.34 -25.57 -9.04
N SER A 188 -6.08 -24.66 -9.68
CA SER A 188 -5.79 -24.25 -11.05
C SER A 188 -4.42 -23.59 -11.22
N GLN A 189 -4.00 -22.74 -10.28
CA GLN A 189 -2.67 -22.09 -10.31
C GLN A 189 -1.56 -23.12 -10.10
N TYR A 190 -1.77 -24.07 -9.22
CA TYR A 190 -0.85 -25.18 -8.99
C TYR A 190 -0.66 -26.02 -10.25
N GLU A 191 -1.75 -26.45 -10.91
CA GLU A 191 -1.69 -27.19 -12.17
C GLU A 191 -1.01 -26.41 -13.31
N ALA A 192 -1.20 -25.10 -13.34
CA ALA A 192 -0.49 -24.25 -14.29
C ALA A 192 1.02 -24.18 -13.99
N ALA A 193 1.39 -24.03 -12.71
CA ALA A 193 2.79 -23.95 -12.29
C ALA A 193 3.57 -25.28 -12.49
N LYS A 194 2.90 -26.44 -12.43
CA LYS A 194 3.53 -27.74 -12.71
C LYS A 194 4.24 -27.79 -14.07
N LYS A 195 3.74 -27.04 -15.06
CA LYS A 195 4.31 -27.03 -16.42
C LYS A 195 5.70 -26.40 -16.49
N ASP A 196 6.01 -25.55 -15.52
CA ASP A 196 7.27 -24.79 -15.47
C ASP A 196 8.27 -25.39 -14.48
N LEU A 197 7.90 -26.47 -13.77
CA LEU A 197 8.75 -27.15 -12.79
C LEU A 197 9.53 -28.31 -13.41
N PRO A 198 10.70 -28.67 -12.86
CA PRO A 198 11.45 -29.85 -13.28
C PRO A 198 10.61 -31.11 -13.20
N ALA A 199 10.85 -32.07 -14.12
CA ALA A 199 10.09 -33.34 -14.18
C ALA A 199 10.28 -34.24 -12.95
N ASP A 200 11.35 -34.02 -12.22
CA ASP A 200 11.72 -34.76 -10.99
C ASP A 200 11.28 -34.02 -9.70
N PHE A 201 10.50 -32.96 -9.83
CA PHE A 201 9.97 -32.24 -8.67
C PHE A 201 8.99 -33.13 -7.88
N ASP A 202 9.20 -33.27 -6.57
CA ASP A 202 8.33 -34.06 -5.70
C ASP A 202 7.03 -33.30 -5.34
N TYR A 203 5.92 -33.80 -5.87
CA TYR A 203 4.56 -33.26 -5.62
C TYR A 203 3.81 -33.94 -4.47
N SER A 204 4.41 -34.96 -3.83
CA SER A 204 3.71 -35.83 -2.86
C SER A 204 3.07 -35.04 -1.69
N ALA A 205 3.67 -33.93 -1.29
CA ALA A 205 3.11 -33.05 -0.25
C ALA A 205 1.84 -32.31 -0.70
N MET A 206 1.53 -32.26 -2.00
CA MET A 206 0.38 -31.51 -2.55
C MET A 206 -0.78 -32.44 -2.98
N ASP A 207 -0.58 -33.75 -3.00
CA ASP A 207 -1.57 -34.73 -3.46
C ASP A 207 -2.77 -34.88 -2.51
N TRP A 208 -2.72 -34.29 -1.32
CA TRP A 208 -3.81 -34.27 -0.35
C TRP A 208 -4.74 -33.07 -0.44
N LEU A 209 -4.45 -32.08 -1.30
CA LEU A 209 -5.28 -30.90 -1.55
C LEU A 209 -6.36 -31.17 -2.58
#